data_596aac67d75541813779f80071e811c0
#
_entry.id   596aac67d75541813779f80071e811c0
#
_cell.length_a   1.000
_cell.length_b   1.000
_cell.length_c   1.000
_cell.angle_alpha   90.00
_cell.angle_beta   90.00
_cell.angle_gamma   90.00
#
_symmetry.space_group_name_H-M   'P 1'
#
loop_
_entity.id
_entity.type
_entity.pdbx_description
1 polymer ?
#
loop_
_entity_poly.entity_id
_entity_poly.type
_entity_poly.pdbx_seq_one_letter_code
_entity_poly.pdbx_strand_id
1 'polypeptide(L)'
;MFPIKYIENNMILNQQGEWWAYYELIPYNYAFLSPDEKMAVHERFRQIMTVNREGKMHALCIASETSVRDRQERCKRHLKGDLKETAEKVIDIQTEGLITSMGGMENEVTYRFFLGFKLIKGEEEVSVKKIKDCLLY
;
A
#
# COMPACT_ATOMS: atom_id res chain seq x y z
N MET A 1 12.35 -19.36 15.38
CA MET A 1 11.10 -19.04 16.09
C MET A 1 10.50 -17.80 15.46
N PHE A 2 9.22 -17.85 15.03
CA PHE A 2 8.60 -16.72 14.33
C PHE A 2 8.39 -15.56 15.32
N PRO A 3 8.78 -14.31 15.00
CA PRO A 3 8.78 -13.22 15.97
C PRO A 3 7.40 -12.68 16.33
N ILE A 4 6.34 -13.17 15.68
CA ILE A 4 4.97 -12.71 15.84
C ILE A 4 4.21 -13.68 16.75
N LYS A 5 3.50 -13.13 17.74
CA LYS A 5 2.64 -13.86 18.67
C LYS A 5 1.18 -13.84 18.22
N TYR A 6 0.73 -12.70 17.72
CA TYR A 6 -0.67 -12.50 17.34
C TYR A 6 -0.80 -11.44 16.25
N ILE A 7 -1.75 -11.61 15.35
CA ILE A 7 -2.08 -10.65 14.28
C ILE A 7 -3.59 -10.43 14.29
N GLU A 8 -4.01 -9.17 14.31
CA GLU A 8 -5.41 -8.79 14.16
C GLU A 8 -5.50 -7.53 13.28
N ASN A 9 -6.22 -7.63 12.18
CA ASN A 9 -6.34 -6.57 11.20
C ASN A 9 -4.96 -6.07 10.72
N ASN A 10 -4.64 -4.81 11.03
CA ASN A 10 -3.35 -4.19 10.74
C ASN A 10 -2.41 -4.12 11.95
N MET A 11 -2.74 -4.81 13.04
CA MET A 11 -1.95 -4.83 14.26
C MET A 11 -1.23 -6.15 14.44
N ILE A 12 0.00 -6.07 14.93
CA ILE A 12 0.85 -7.22 15.22
C ILE A 12 1.36 -7.11 16.66
N LEU A 13 1.14 -8.17 17.44
CA LEU A 13 1.77 -8.36 18.74
C LEU A 13 3.02 -9.21 18.56
N ASN A 14 4.18 -8.67 18.93
CA ASN A 14 5.43 -9.42 18.89
C ASN A 14 5.64 -10.26 20.15
N GLN A 15 6.69 -11.07 20.18
CA GLN A 15 7.01 -11.93 21.34
C GLN A 15 7.44 -11.15 22.58
N GLN A 16 7.91 -9.91 22.41
CA GLN A 16 8.28 -9.02 23.50
C GLN A 16 7.05 -8.35 24.15
N GLY A 17 5.84 -8.62 23.65
CA GLY A 17 4.61 -8.01 24.13
C GLY A 17 4.39 -6.58 23.64
N GLU A 18 5.09 -6.19 22.57
CA GLU A 18 4.92 -4.89 21.95
C GLU A 18 3.88 -4.96 20.83
N TRP A 19 2.96 -4.00 20.80
CA TRP A 19 2.00 -3.81 19.73
C TRP A 19 2.55 -2.89 18.65
N TRP A 20 2.32 -3.29 17.40
CA TRP A 20 2.70 -2.55 16.21
C TRP A 20 1.50 -2.42 15.28
N ALA A 21 1.24 -1.23 14.76
CA ALA A 21 0.25 -1.00 13.70
C ALA A 21 0.96 -0.79 12.38
N TYR A 22 0.55 -1.53 11.33
CA TYR A 22 1.12 -1.44 10.00
C TYR A 22 0.12 -0.86 9.01
N TYR A 23 0.59 0.05 8.18
CA TYR A 23 -0.19 0.72 7.15
C TYR A 23 0.49 0.54 5.80
N GLU A 24 -0.27 0.11 4.80
CA GLU A 24 0.23 0.06 3.44
C GLU A 24 0.25 1.47 2.86
N LEU A 25 1.37 1.83 2.24
CA LEU A 25 1.51 3.06 1.50
C LEU A 25 0.99 2.83 0.09
N ILE A 26 -0.01 3.58 -0.31
CA ILE A 26 -0.51 3.59 -1.68
C ILE A 26 0.39 4.53 -2.48
N PRO A 27 1.19 4.02 -3.43
CA PRO A 27 2.07 4.87 -4.24
C PRO A 27 1.23 5.76 -5.14
N TYR A 28 1.66 7.01 -5.29
CA TYR A 28 1.13 7.94 -6.28
C TYR A 28 2.29 8.51 -7.11
N ASN A 29 1.97 9.05 -8.26
CA ASN A 29 2.98 9.47 -9.21
C ASN A 29 3.60 10.82 -8.81
N TYR A 30 4.57 10.78 -7.91
CA TYR A 30 5.27 11.96 -7.39
C TYR A 30 5.93 12.80 -8.49
N ALA A 31 6.33 12.20 -9.62
CA ALA A 31 7.00 12.90 -10.70
C ALA A 31 6.12 14.00 -11.33
N PHE A 32 4.81 13.79 -11.38
CA PHE A 32 3.86 14.72 -12.01
C PHE A 32 3.24 15.73 -11.05
N LEU A 33 3.66 15.74 -9.78
CA LEU A 33 3.20 16.73 -8.82
C LEU A 33 3.85 18.10 -9.07
N SER A 34 3.07 19.15 -8.86
CA SER A 34 3.60 20.52 -8.79
C SER A 34 4.54 20.70 -7.60
N PRO A 35 5.38 21.75 -7.57
CA PRO A 35 6.26 22.02 -6.43
C PRO A 35 5.51 22.12 -5.09
N ASP A 36 4.35 22.77 -5.08
CA ASP A 36 3.54 22.96 -3.87
C ASP A 36 2.96 21.63 -3.38
N GLU A 37 2.47 20.77 -4.28
CA GLU A 37 2.01 19.43 -3.93
C GLU A 37 3.15 18.57 -3.39
N LYS A 38 4.35 18.66 -3.96
CA LYS A 38 5.55 17.99 -3.45
C LYS A 38 5.88 18.44 -2.03
N MET A 39 5.83 19.74 -1.77
CA MET A 39 6.03 20.28 -0.42
C MET A 39 4.97 19.78 0.56
N ALA A 40 3.70 19.72 0.14
CA ALA A 40 2.62 19.19 0.96
C ALA A 40 2.84 17.71 1.33
N VAL A 41 3.36 16.91 0.40
CA VAL A 41 3.73 15.50 0.67
C VAL A 41 4.84 15.40 1.70
N HIS A 42 5.90 16.20 1.55
CA HIS A 42 7.01 16.23 2.51
C HIS A 42 6.54 16.62 3.90
N GLU A 43 5.64 17.63 3.99
CA GLU A 43 5.10 18.07 5.27
C GLU A 43 4.24 16.99 5.94
N ARG A 44 3.39 16.28 5.18
CA ARG A 44 2.63 15.15 5.70
C ARG A 44 3.53 14.04 6.21
N PHE A 45 4.58 13.71 5.47
CA PHE A 45 5.56 12.71 5.90
C PHE A 45 6.27 13.13 7.18
N ARG A 46 6.67 14.41 7.26
CA ARG A 46 7.25 15.01 8.48
C ARG A 46 6.30 14.88 9.67
N GLN A 47 5.00 15.16 9.47
CA GLN A 47 3.99 15.03 10.53
C GLN A 47 3.85 13.58 11.02
N ILE A 48 3.83 12.59 10.11
CA ILE A 48 3.81 11.17 10.48
C ILE A 48 5.01 10.83 11.37
N MET A 49 6.20 11.30 11.01
CA MET A 49 7.41 11.05 11.78
C MET A 49 7.38 11.71 13.17
N THR A 50 6.80 12.92 13.29
CA THR A 50 6.72 13.65 14.56
C THR A 50 5.64 13.14 15.50
N VAL A 51 4.58 12.52 14.97
CA VAL A 51 3.51 11.91 15.79
C VAL A 51 3.99 10.63 16.48
N ASN A 52 5.02 9.99 15.94
CA ASN A 52 5.58 8.76 16.52
C ASN A 52 6.43 9.06 17.76
N ARG A 53 5.78 9.16 18.91
CA ARG A 53 6.43 9.50 20.22
C ARG A 53 7.41 8.45 20.69
N GLU A 54 7.18 7.17 20.40
CA GLU A 54 8.10 6.07 20.75
C GLU A 54 9.40 6.09 19.91
N GLY A 55 9.43 6.87 18.82
CA GLY A 55 10.59 6.96 17.95
C GLY A 55 10.95 5.67 17.20
N LYS A 56 10.14 4.62 17.33
CA LYS A 56 10.35 3.36 16.64
C LYS A 56 9.38 3.22 15.47
N MET A 57 9.93 3.09 14.29
CA MET A 57 9.18 2.91 13.05
C MET A 57 9.85 1.83 12.21
N HIS A 58 9.03 1.02 11.55
CA HIS A 58 9.48 0.07 10.55
C HIS A 58 9.08 0.57 9.16
N ALA A 59 10.01 0.58 8.23
CA ALA A 59 9.72 0.72 6.81
C ALA A 59 9.97 -0.63 6.15
N LEU A 60 8.91 -1.23 5.60
CA LEU A 60 8.97 -2.53 4.94
C LEU A 60 8.71 -2.36 3.46
N CYS A 61 9.55 -3.00 2.65
CA CYS A 61 9.34 -3.17 1.23
C CYS A 61 9.22 -4.67 0.96
N ILE A 62 8.03 -5.09 0.55
CA ILE A 62 7.72 -6.51 0.35
C ILE A 62 7.48 -6.74 -1.14
N ALA A 63 8.29 -7.61 -1.75
CA ALA A 63 8.05 -8.10 -3.09
C ALA A 63 6.79 -8.99 -3.08
N SER A 64 5.87 -8.72 -3.97
CA SER A 64 4.63 -9.48 -4.15
C SER A 64 4.49 -9.84 -5.61
N GLU A 65 4.31 -11.11 -5.90
CA GLU A 65 3.94 -11.53 -7.24
C GLU A 65 2.47 -11.20 -7.50
N THR A 66 2.21 -10.56 -8.62
CA THR A 66 0.86 -10.22 -9.04
C THR A 66 0.68 -10.71 -10.47
N SER A 67 -0.38 -11.48 -10.69
CA SER A 67 -0.76 -11.89 -12.05
C SER A 67 -1.21 -10.66 -12.85
N VAL A 68 -0.65 -10.51 -14.04
CA VAL A 68 -1.06 -9.46 -14.99
C VAL A 68 -2.55 -9.63 -15.31
N ARG A 69 -3.02 -10.87 -15.51
CA ARG A 69 -4.44 -11.17 -15.76
C ARG A 69 -5.33 -10.74 -14.62
N ASP A 70 -5.00 -11.10 -13.38
CA ASP A 70 -5.80 -10.74 -12.20
C ASP A 70 -5.88 -9.22 -12.01
N ARG A 71 -4.80 -8.49 -12.34
CA ARG A 71 -4.80 -7.02 -12.30
C ARG A 71 -5.75 -6.45 -13.34
N GLN A 72 -5.72 -6.94 -14.57
CA GLN A 72 -6.57 -6.48 -15.64
C GLN A 72 -8.05 -6.86 -15.43
N GLU A 73 -8.33 -8.04 -14.90
CA GLU A 73 -9.68 -8.42 -14.50
C GLU A 73 -10.26 -7.50 -13.43
N ARG A 74 -9.44 -7.04 -12.48
CA ARG A 74 -9.87 -6.01 -11.51
C ARG A 74 -10.19 -4.69 -12.21
N CYS A 75 -9.41 -4.27 -13.20
CA CYS A 75 -9.72 -3.08 -14.00
C CYS A 75 -11.06 -3.21 -14.73
N LYS A 76 -11.35 -4.36 -15.34
CA LYS A 76 -12.64 -4.61 -16.02
C LYS A 76 -13.85 -4.46 -15.10
N ARG A 77 -13.74 -4.86 -13.83
CA ARG A 77 -14.84 -4.73 -12.84
C ARG A 77 -15.29 -3.29 -12.60
N HIS A 78 -14.42 -2.33 -12.86
CA HIS A 78 -14.74 -0.90 -12.70
C HIS A 78 -15.31 -0.25 -13.95
N LEU A 79 -15.33 -0.94 -15.09
CA LEU A 79 -15.89 -0.43 -16.34
C LEU A 79 -17.41 -0.35 -16.27
N LYS A 80 -17.95 0.80 -16.69
CA LYS A 80 -19.39 1.09 -16.75
C LYS A 80 -19.72 1.81 -18.06
N GLY A 81 -21.00 1.76 -18.46
CA GLY A 81 -21.52 2.48 -19.62
C GLY A 81 -21.49 1.68 -20.92
N ASP A 82 -21.91 2.32 -22.01
CA ASP A 82 -22.21 1.69 -23.30
C ASP A 82 -20.95 1.13 -24.01
N LEU A 83 -19.78 1.65 -23.69
CA LEU A 83 -18.51 1.22 -24.29
C LEU A 83 -17.82 0.12 -23.50
N LYS A 84 -18.46 -0.46 -22.47
CA LYS A 84 -17.87 -1.47 -21.59
C LYS A 84 -17.31 -2.65 -22.38
N GLU A 85 -18.10 -3.25 -23.28
CA GLU A 85 -17.67 -4.42 -24.06
C GLU A 85 -16.46 -4.11 -24.95
N THR A 86 -16.42 -2.92 -25.54
CA THR A 86 -15.28 -2.49 -26.37
C THR A 86 -14.04 -2.29 -25.51
N ALA A 87 -14.19 -1.69 -24.34
CA ALA A 87 -13.08 -1.48 -23.41
C ALA A 87 -12.53 -2.81 -22.85
N GLU A 88 -13.39 -3.78 -22.57
CA GLU A 88 -12.96 -5.13 -22.15
C GLU A 88 -12.11 -5.81 -23.24
N LYS A 89 -12.54 -5.74 -24.50
CA LYS A 89 -11.75 -6.29 -25.64
C LYS A 89 -10.38 -5.62 -25.78
N VAL A 90 -10.31 -4.30 -25.60
CA VAL A 90 -9.04 -3.56 -25.64
C VAL A 90 -8.14 -4.01 -24.49
N ILE A 91 -8.67 -4.16 -23.28
CA ILE A 91 -7.91 -4.67 -22.13
C ILE A 91 -7.38 -6.08 -22.40
N ASP A 92 -8.17 -6.96 -23.00
CA ASP A 92 -7.72 -8.32 -23.33
C ASP A 92 -6.56 -8.31 -24.33
N ILE A 93 -6.66 -7.53 -25.39
CA ILE A 93 -5.57 -7.38 -26.37
C ILE A 93 -4.30 -6.83 -25.72
N GLN A 94 -4.45 -5.81 -24.86
CA GLN A 94 -3.31 -5.25 -24.13
C GLN A 94 -2.69 -6.26 -23.17
N THR A 95 -3.51 -7.07 -22.49
CA THR A 95 -3.05 -8.10 -21.56
C THR A 95 -2.20 -9.14 -22.29
N GLU A 96 -2.67 -9.67 -23.43
CA GLU A 96 -1.89 -10.62 -24.22
C GLU A 96 -0.62 -10.01 -24.80
N GLY A 97 -0.66 -8.74 -25.21
CA GLY A 97 0.51 -8.01 -25.66
C GLY A 97 1.55 -7.85 -24.55
N LEU A 98 1.13 -7.53 -23.31
CA LEU A 98 2.00 -7.44 -22.16
C LEU A 98 2.66 -8.79 -21.82
N ILE A 99 1.87 -9.85 -21.72
CA ILE A 99 2.37 -11.20 -21.42
C ILE A 99 3.37 -11.63 -22.49
N THR A 100 3.07 -11.39 -23.77
CA THR A 100 3.97 -11.70 -24.88
C THR A 100 5.28 -10.92 -24.76
N SER A 101 5.23 -9.61 -24.45
CA SER A 101 6.42 -8.76 -24.28
C SER A 101 7.27 -9.18 -23.08
N MET A 102 6.69 -9.79 -22.06
CA MET A 102 7.36 -10.36 -20.90
C MET A 102 7.88 -11.79 -21.14
N GLY A 103 7.93 -12.25 -22.38
CA GLY A 103 8.40 -13.60 -22.72
C GLY A 103 7.46 -14.72 -22.28
N GLY A 104 6.16 -14.45 -22.18
CA GLY A 104 5.14 -15.40 -21.73
C GLY A 104 4.98 -15.51 -20.22
N MET A 105 5.67 -14.68 -19.45
CA MET A 105 5.49 -14.63 -17.99
C MET A 105 4.18 -13.91 -17.67
N GLU A 106 3.31 -14.57 -16.91
CA GLU A 106 2.03 -13.98 -16.48
C GLU A 106 2.14 -13.22 -15.16
N ASN A 107 3.22 -13.43 -14.39
CA ASN A 107 3.42 -12.81 -13.10
C ASN A 107 4.43 -11.68 -13.19
N GLU A 108 4.06 -10.56 -12.59
CA GLU A 108 4.89 -9.38 -12.41
C GLU A 108 5.24 -9.26 -10.93
N VAL A 109 6.49 -8.96 -10.63
CA VAL A 109 6.90 -8.63 -9.27
C VAL A 109 6.60 -7.17 -9.01
N THR A 110 5.69 -6.92 -8.08
CA THR A 110 5.36 -5.58 -7.58
C THR A 110 5.89 -5.41 -6.17
N TYR A 111 6.27 -4.19 -5.83
CA TYR A 111 6.73 -3.88 -4.48
C TYR A 111 5.62 -3.17 -3.72
N ARG A 112 5.30 -3.69 -2.53
CA ARG A 112 4.36 -3.07 -1.59
C ARG A 112 5.14 -2.47 -0.44
N PHE A 113 4.81 -1.26 -0.09
CA PHE A 113 5.48 -0.52 0.97
C PHE A 113 4.57 -0.38 2.18
N PHE A 114 5.11 -0.64 3.36
CA PHE A 114 4.38 -0.54 4.61
C PHE A 114 5.16 0.30 5.61
N LEU A 115 4.43 1.10 6.39
CA LEU A 115 4.96 1.74 7.59
C LEU A 115 4.36 1.08 8.82
N GLY A 116 5.21 0.64 9.72
CA GLY A 116 4.86 0.10 11.03
C GLY A 116 5.24 1.06 12.14
N PHE A 117 4.30 1.29 13.06
CA PHE A 117 4.50 2.14 14.23
C PHE A 117 4.28 1.33 15.48
N LYS A 118 5.21 1.47 16.45
CA LYS A 118 5.04 0.89 17.77
C LYS A 118 3.96 1.68 18.51
N LEU A 119 2.98 0.97 19.06
CA LEU A 119 1.91 1.56 19.85
C LEU A 119 2.32 1.67 21.31
N ILE A 120 1.95 2.78 21.94
CA ILE A 120 2.16 3.00 23.37
C ILE A 120 0.99 2.35 24.12
N LYS A 121 1.29 1.60 25.16
CA LYS A 121 0.27 0.94 25.99
C LYS A 121 -0.65 1.99 26.64
N GLY A 122 -1.95 1.90 26.37
CA GLY A 122 -2.95 2.84 26.87
C GLY A 122 -3.28 4.01 25.92
N GLU A 123 -2.55 4.18 24.82
CA GLU A 123 -2.84 5.17 23.78
C GLU A 123 -3.19 4.53 22.43
N GLU A 124 -3.46 3.22 22.40
CA GLU A 124 -3.61 2.44 21.18
C GLU A 124 -4.69 3.03 20.25
N GLU A 125 -5.86 3.38 20.78
CA GLU A 125 -6.97 3.92 19.97
C GLU A 125 -6.66 5.33 19.44
N VAL A 126 -6.07 6.18 20.27
CA VAL A 126 -5.77 7.58 19.91
C VAL A 126 -4.63 7.63 18.87
N SER A 127 -3.61 6.81 19.07
CA SER A 127 -2.47 6.75 18.14
C SER A 127 -2.86 6.20 16.78
N VAL A 128 -3.66 5.14 16.74
CA VAL A 128 -4.17 4.54 15.49
C VAL A 128 -5.06 5.54 14.74
N LYS A 129 -5.95 6.25 15.44
CA LYS A 129 -6.80 7.26 14.83
C LYS A 129 -5.99 8.40 14.21
N LYS A 130 -5.03 8.96 14.95
CA LYS A 130 -4.17 10.04 14.46
C LYS A 130 -3.35 9.62 13.24
N ILE A 131 -2.81 8.40 13.24
CA ILE A 131 -2.05 7.87 12.10
C ILE A 131 -2.96 7.66 10.89
N LYS A 132 -4.16 7.09 11.10
CA LYS A 132 -5.17 6.96 10.03
C LYS A 132 -5.54 8.31 9.43
N ASP A 133 -5.81 9.31 10.25
CA ASP A 133 -6.17 10.65 9.79
C ASP A 133 -5.04 11.31 8.98
N CYS A 134 -3.77 10.99 9.26
CA CYS A 134 -2.62 11.44 8.47
C CYS A 134 -2.43 10.67 7.14
N LEU A 135 -2.90 9.42 7.04
CA LEU A 135 -2.70 8.57 5.87
C LEU A 135 -3.89 8.54 4.90
N LEU A 136 -5.06 9.05 5.32
CA LEU A 136 -6.32 8.99 4.58
C LEU A 136 -6.55 10.21 3.67
N TYR A 137 -5.51 10.73 3.02
CA TYR A 137 -5.69 11.72 1.95
C TYR A 137 -4.93 11.33 0.71
#